data_e2dada695924f8f28107847f552d88fd
#
_entry.id   e2dada695924f8f28107847f552d88fd
#
_cell.length_a   1.000
_cell.length_b   1.000
_cell.length_c   1.000
_cell.angle_alpha   90.00
_cell.angle_beta   90.00
_cell.angle_gamma   90.00
#
_symmetry.space_group_name_H-M   'P 1'
#
loop_
_entity.id
_entity.type
_entity.pdbx_description
1 polymer ?
#
loop_
_entity_poly.entity_id
_entity_poly.type
_entity_poly.pdbx_seq_one_letter_code
_entity_poly.pdbx_strand_id
1 'polypeptide(L)'
;MGSNSVEYDSNDQSGDSAGLLSELKTLLSGPPSDLRTALLREMLAGVIGLHAQPIELLDIKIINRALKELRYAFRVFQPYEHCLKVSIYGSARIRPDDPNFQLAARFGRLLSHLILWVC
;
A
#
# COMPACT_ATOMS: atom_id res chain seq x y z
N MET A 1 6.31 -10.82 31.00
CA MET A 1 7.32 -10.64 29.94
C MET A 1 7.01 -11.61 28.83
N GLY A 2 6.19 -11.21 27.87
CA GLY A 2 5.81 -12.03 26.72
C GLY A 2 6.48 -11.44 25.49
N SER A 3 7.50 -12.14 24.98
CA SER A 3 8.15 -11.83 23.71
C SER A 3 7.18 -12.13 22.59
N ASN A 4 6.53 -11.09 22.06
CA ASN A 4 5.76 -11.17 20.84
C ASN A 4 6.75 -11.16 19.66
N SER A 5 7.33 -12.32 19.37
CA SER A 5 8.01 -12.56 18.11
C SER A 5 6.96 -12.54 17.02
N VAL A 6 6.90 -11.45 16.28
CA VAL A 6 6.16 -11.39 15.01
C VAL A 6 6.82 -12.41 14.10
N GLU A 7 6.18 -13.54 13.97
CA GLU A 7 6.54 -14.61 13.04
C GLU A 7 6.47 -14.02 11.63
N TYR A 8 7.64 -13.77 11.06
CA TYR A 8 7.80 -13.33 9.69
C TYR A 8 7.37 -14.51 8.81
N ASP A 9 6.19 -14.41 8.23
CA ASP A 9 5.65 -15.43 7.32
C ASP A 9 6.57 -15.56 6.11
N SER A 10 7.53 -16.49 6.24
CA SER A 10 8.53 -16.83 5.23
C SER A 10 7.98 -17.71 4.11
N ASN A 11 6.66 -17.95 4.08
CA ASN A 11 6.06 -18.92 3.17
C ASN A 11 5.66 -18.33 1.79
N ASP A 12 5.96 -17.04 1.52
CA ASP A 12 5.71 -16.42 0.20
C ASP A 12 7.01 -16.23 -0.63
N GLN A 13 8.11 -16.85 -0.25
CA GLN A 13 9.42 -16.66 -0.90
C GLN A 13 9.93 -17.83 -1.76
N SER A 14 9.17 -18.90 -1.94
CA SER A 14 9.50 -19.92 -2.95
C SER A 14 8.87 -19.64 -4.32
N GLY A 15 8.37 -18.40 -4.52
CA GLY A 15 7.99 -17.90 -5.81
C GLY A 15 9.20 -17.88 -6.74
N ASP A 16 9.26 -18.87 -7.55
CA ASP A 16 10.02 -19.09 -8.76
C ASP A 16 10.96 -17.90 -9.14
N SER A 17 12.19 -17.97 -8.64
CA SER A 17 13.22 -16.97 -8.98
C SER A 17 13.46 -16.89 -10.50
N ALA A 18 13.20 -17.96 -11.24
CA ALA A 18 13.26 -17.99 -12.68
C ALA A 18 12.11 -17.21 -13.31
N GLY A 19 10.89 -17.30 -12.77
CA GLY A 19 9.74 -16.50 -13.16
C GLY A 19 9.99 -15.02 -12.93
N LEU A 20 10.49 -14.67 -11.74
CA LEU A 20 10.82 -13.30 -11.39
C LEU A 20 11.88 -12.70 -12.31
N LEU A 21 12.92 -13.46 -12.65
CA LEU A 21 13.94 -13.05 -13.61
C LEU A 21 13.37 -12.84 -15.02
N SER A 22 12.44 -13.69 -15.45
CA SER A 22 11.76 -13.55 -16.74
C SER A 22 10.92 -12.28 -16.78
N GLU A 23 10.14 -11.99 -15.73
CA GLU A 23 9.35 -10.77 -15.63
C GLU A 23 10.24 -9.52 -15.60
N LEU A 24 11.34 -9.54 -14.84
CA LEU A 24 12.32 -8.46 -14.82
C LEU A 24 12.93 -8.21 -16.20
N LYS A 25 13.32 -9.26 -16.93
CA LYS A 25 13.83 -9.13 -18.28
C LYS A 25 12.78 -8.50 -19.21
N THR A 26 11.53 -8.92 -19.12
CA THR A 26 10.44 -8.35 -19.92
C THR A 26 10.24 -6.88 -19.58
N LEU A 27 10.20 -6.53 -18.29
CA LEU A 27 10.07 -5.15 -17.85
C LEU A 27 11.22 -4.26 -18.34
N LEU A 28 12.45 -4.77 -18.36
CA LEU A 28 13.65 -4.01 -18.72
C LEU A 28 13.97 -4.00 -20.22
N SER A 29 13.33 -4.87 -21.01
CA SER A 29 13.59 -4.98 -22.46
C SER A 29 13.02 -3.80 -23.24
N GLY A 30 13.83 -3.24 -24.15
CA GLY A 30 13.41 -2.17 -25.05
C GLY A 30 13.17 -0.81 -24.38
N PRO A 31 12.79 0.23 -25.14
CA PRO A 31 12.37 1.51 -24.58
C PRO A 31 11.05 1.34 -23.80
N PRO A 32 10.77 2.18 -22.77
CA PRO A 32 9.49 2.11 -22.07
C PRO A 32 8.35 2.46 -23.03
N SER A 33 7.39 1.54 -23.17
CA SER A 33 6.27 1.69 -24.08
C SER A 33 5.24 2.72 -23.61
N ASP A 34 5.19 2.95 -22.30
CA ASP A 34 4.25 3.84 -21.63
C ASP A 34 4.82 4.41 -20.32
N LEU A 35 4.12 5.38 -19.76
CA LEU A 35 4.49 6.03 -18.49
C LEU A 35 4.53 5.02 -17.34
N ARG A 36 3.61 4.04 -17.31
CA ARG A 36 3.56 3.00 -16.28
C ARG A 36 4.85 2.19 -16.25
N THR A 37 5.29 1.73 -17.41
CA THR A 37 6.55 0.98 -17.56
C THR A 37 7.76 1.82 -17.17
N ALA A 38 7.76 3.10 -17.54
CA ALA A 38 8.84 4.02 -17.16
C ALA A 38 8.94 4.17 -15.63
N LEU A 39 7.81 4.40 -14.94
CA LEU A 39 7.77 4.54 -13.48
C LEU A 39 8.17 3.24 -12.77
N LEU A 40 7.75 2.08 -13.26
CA LEU A 40 8.15 0.80 -12.68
C LEU A 40 9.66 0.57 -12.78
N ARG A 41 10.28 0.96 -13.90
CA ARG A 41 11.75 0.91 -14.07
C ARG A 41 12.46 1.85 -13.11
N GLU A 42 11.94 3.06 -12.93
CA GLU A 42 12.49 4.04 -11.99
C GLU A 42 12.43 3.52 -10.55
N MET A 43 11.29 2.94 -10.15
CA MET A 43 11.14 2.30 -8.83
C MET A 43 12.13 1.16 -8.64
N LEU A 44 12.31 0.30 -9.66
CA LEU A 44 13.27 -0.80 -9.62
C LEU A 44 14.71 -0.29 -9.49
N ALA A 45 15.07 0.74 -10.26
CA ALA A 45 16.38 1.39 -10.17
C ALA A 45 16.61 1.99 -8.77
N GLY A 46 15.57 2.58 -8.16
CA GLY A 46 15.61 3.06 -6.78
C GLY A 46 15.91 1.94 -5.78
N VAL A 47 15.23 0.80 -5.90
CA VAL A 47 15.47 -0.37 -5.03
C VAL A 47 16.90 -0.91 -5.20
N ILE A 48 17.39 -1.02 -6.44
CA ILE A 48 18.78 -1.42 -6.71
C ILE A 48 19.76 -0.42 -6.11
N GLY A 49 19.46 0.89 -6.23
CA GLY A 49 20.28 1.95 -5.63
C GLY A 49 20.40 1.84 -4.11
N LEU A 50 19.33 1.41 -3.41
CA LEU A 50 19.38 1.15 -1.96
C LEU A 50 20.41 0.07 -1.59
N HIS A 51 20.59 -0.95 -2.44
CA HIS A 51 21.59 -2.00 -2.19
C HIS A 51 23.05 -1.48 -2.22
N ALA A 52 23.30 -0.47 -3.04
CA ALA A 52 24.63 0.13 -3.19
C ALA A 52 24.95 1.19 -2.12
N GLN A 53 23.97 1.60 -1.32
CA GLN A 53 24.11 2.65 -0.31
C GLN A 53 24.31 2.05 1.09
N PRO A 54 25.05 2.72 1.99
CA PRO A 54 25.20 2.30 3.39
C PRO A 54 23.93 2.64 4.21
N ILE A 55 22.81 1.99 3.89
CA ILE A 55 21.51 2.19 4.54
C ILE A 55 21.38 1.19 5.67
N GLU A 56 20.82 1.62 6.80
CA GLU A 56 20.56 0.75 7.93
C GLU A 56 19.46 -0.28 7.64
N LEU A 57 19.57 -1.45 8.25
CA LEU A 57 18.58 -2.51 8.12
C LEU A 57 17.17 -2.05 8.52
N LEU A 58 17.06 -1.12 9.48
CA LEU A 58 15.78 -0.57 9.92
C LEU A 58 15.10 0.20 8.80
N ASP A 59 15.84 1.03 8.07
CA ASP A 59 15.30 1.82 6.96
C ASP A 59 14.79 0.92 5.83
N ILE A 60 15.54 -0.13 5.50
CA ILE A 60 15.12 -1.13 4.51
C ILE A 60 13.81 -1.83 4.95
N LYS A 61 13.69 -2.18 6.25
CA LYS A 61 12.45 -2.76 6.79
C LYS A 61 11.26 -1.81 6.66
N ILE A 62 11.46 -0.52 6.93
CA ILE A 62 10.41 0.51 6.80
C ILE A 62 9.95 0.60 5.35
N ILE A 63 10.88 0.73 4.41
CA ILE A 63 10.57 0.84 2.97
C ILE A 63 9.82 -0.41 2.49
N ASN A 64 10.33 -1.60 2.83
CA ASN A 64 9.71 -2.86 2.43
C ASN A 64 8.28 -3.00 2.98
N ARG A 65 8.06 -2.63 4.25
CA ARG A 65 6.73 -2.65 4.86
C ARG A 65 5.80 -1.65 4.20
N ALA A 66 6.24 -0.42 3.98
CA ALA A 66 5.45 0.61 3.30
C ALA A 66 5.03 0.16 1.89
N LEU A 67 5.95 -0.44 1.12
CA LEU A 67 5.64 -0.97 -0.21
C LEU A 67 4.57 -2.08 -0.16
N LYS A 68 4.69 -3.01 0.79
CA LYS A 68 3.70 -4.09 0.97
C LYS A 68 2.32 -3.53 1.33
N GLU A 69 2.26 -2.58 2.26
CA GLU A 69 1.01 -1.95 2.71
C GLU A 69 0.35 -1.15 1.57
N LEU A 70 1.12 -0.40 0.79
CA LEU A 70 0.61 0.33 -0.37
C LEU A 70 0.08 -0.61 -1.45
N ARG A 71 0.82 -1.67 -1.80
CA ARG A 71 0.34 -2.68 -2.77
C ARG A 71 -0.97 -3.32 -2.31
N TYR A 72 -1.08 -3.65 -1.03
CA TYR A 72 -2.30 -4.18 -0.45
C TYR A 72 -3.46 -3.19 -0.56
N ALA A 73 -3.24 -1.94 -0.15
CA ALA A 73 -4.24 -0.88 -0.21
C ALA A 73 -4.74 -0.66 -1.64
N PHE A 74 -3.85 -0.54 -2.62
CA PHE A 74 -4.24 -0.35 -4.02
C PHE A 74 -5.08 -1.52 -4.54
N ARG A 75 -4.73 -2.76 -4.19
CA ARG A 75 -5.52 -3.93 -4.58
C ARG A 75 -6.90 -3.92 -3.94
N VAL A 76 -7.02 -3.57 -2.66
CA VAL A 76 -8.30 -3.50 -1.94
C VAL A 76 -9.19 -2.39 -2.51
N PHE A 77 -8.61 -1.25 -2.90
CA PHE A 77 -9.36 -0.12 -3.43
C PHE A 77 -9.60 -0.17 -4.95
N GLN A 78 -8.99 -1.10 -5.65
CA GLN A 78 -9.18 -1.25 -7.11
C GLN A 78 -10.65 -1.40 -7.53
N PRO A 79 -11.51 -2.23 -6.87
CA PRO A 79 -12.93 -2.32 -7.24
C PRO A 79 -13.70 -1.01 -7.08
N TYR A 80 -13.16 -0.07 -6.30
CA TYR A 80 -13.77 1.23 -6.01
C TYR A 80 -13.07 2.38 -6.75
N GLU A 81 -12.35 2.09 -7.84
CA GLU A 81 -11.57 3.10 -8.57
C GLU A 81 -12.44 4.26 -9.06
N HIS A 82 -13.65 3.94 -9.52
CA HIS A 82 -14.60 4.92 -10.05
C HIS A 82 -15.52 5.54 -8.98
N CYS A 83 -15.42 5.12 -7.72
CA CYS A 83 -16.25 5.63 -6.65
C CYS A 83 -15.58 6.81 -5.96
N LEU A 84 -16.39 7.82 -5.61
CA LEU A 84 -15.93 8.91 -4.75
C LEU A 84 -15.54 8.34 -3.38
N LYS A 85 -14.36 8.72 -2.92
CA LYS A 85 -13.82 8.27 -1.63
C LYS A 85 -13.68 9.47 -0.70
N VAL A 86 -14.19 9.32 0.51
CA VAL A 86 -14.05 10.31 1.58
C VAL A 86 -13.34 9.66 2.76
N SER A 87 -12.27 10.29 3.22
CA SER A 87 -11.56 9.87 4.42
C SER A 87 -11.87 10.83 5.56
N ILE A 88 -12.31 10.27 6.69
CA ILE A 88 -12.60 11.04 7.90
C ILE A 88 -11.49 10.74 8.91
N TYR A 89 -10.76 11.77 9.32
CA TYR A 89 -9.71 11.66 10.32
C TYR A 89 -10.20 12.21 11.65
N GLY A 90 -9.89 11.52 12.73
CA GLY A 90 -10.27 11.95 14.07
C GLY A 90 -9.39 11.28 15.13
N SER A 91 -9.55 11.72 16.38
CA SER A 91 -8.85 11.12 17.51
C SER A 91 -9.44 9.75 17.86
N ALA A 92 -8.59 8.71 17.92
CA ALA A 92 -9.01 7.38 18.39
C ALA A 92 -9.40 7.35 19.89
N ARG A 93 -9.16 8.45 20.63
CA ARG A 93 -9.46 8.56 22.06
C ARG A 93 -10.79 9.27 22.35
N ILE A 94 -11.48 9.75 21.30
CA ILE A 94 -12.76 10.42 21.47
C ILE A 94 -13.83 9.41 21.89
N ARG A 95 -14.65 9.77 22.86
CA ARG A 95 -15.70 8.88 23.38
C ARG A 95 -16.95 8.91 22.51
N PRO A 96 -17.76 7.84 22.48
CA PRO A 96 -19.00 7.81 21.69
C PRO A 96 -20.05 8.84 22.10
N ASP A 97 -20.01 9.32 23.35
CA ASP A 97 -20.89 10.35 23.91
C ASP A 97 -20.43 11.80 23.59
N ASP A 98 -19.24 11.96 23.00
CA ASP A 98 -18.72 13.28 22.58
C ASP A 98 -19.52 13.83 21.41
N PRO A 99 -19.89 15.13 21.43
CA PRO A 99 -20.59 15.79 20.32
C PRO A 99 -19.87 15.67 18.97
N ASN A 100 -18.55 15.72 18.95
CA ASN A 100 -17.76 15.59 17.72
C ASN A 100 -17.82 14.16 17.16
N PHE A 101 -17.84 13.13 18.04
CA PHE A 101 -18.05 11.75 17.61
C PHE A 101 -19.44 11.58 16.98
N GLN A 102 -20.49 12.11 17.63
CA GLN A 102 -21.85 12.07 17.12
C GLN A 102 -21.99 12.79 15.78
N LEU A 103 -21.33 13.94 15.62
CA LEU A 103 -21.29 14.68 14.36
C LEU A 103 -20.61 13.88 13.25
N ALA A 104 -19.46 13.30 13.52
CA ALA A 104 -18.72 12.46 12.56
C ALA A 104 -19.54 11.22 12.15
N ALA A 105 -20.17 10.56 13.11
CA ALA A 105 -21.03 9.40 12.86
C ALA A 105 -22.26 9.76 12.00
N ARG A 106 -22.88 10.90 12.25
CA ARG A 106 -24.00 11.41 11.45
C ARG A 106 -23.55 11.76 10.03
N PHE A 107 -22.41 12.44 9.91
CA PHE A 107 -21.82 12.76 8.62
C PHE A 107 -21.48 11.51 7.80
N GLY A 108 -20.88 10.50 8.41
CA GLY A 108 -20.59 9.23 7.76
C GLY A 108 -21.83 8.52 7.24
N ARG A 109 -22.92 8.53 8.01
CA ARG A 109 -24.22 7.98 7.55
C ARG A 109 -24.78 8.72 6.35
N LEU A 110 -24.74 10.06 6.35
CA LEU A 110 -25.22 10.86 5.22
C LEU A 110 -24.38 10.58 3.97
N LEU A 111 -23.06 10.50 4.11
CA LEU A 111 -22.16 10.19 2.99
C LEU A 111 -22.39 8.78 2.43
N SER A 112 -22.62 7.77 3.29
CA SER A 112 -22.88 6.40 2.83
C SER A 112 -24.13 6.32 1.95
N HIS A 113 -25.18 7.07 2.27
CA HIS A 113 -26.37 7.17 1.43
C HIS A 113 -26.10 7.86 0.09
N LEU A 114 -25.29 8.91 0.07
CA LEU A 114 -24.91 9.60 -1.17
C LEU A 114 -24.01 8.77 -2.08
N ILE A 115 -23.05 8.06 -1.51
CA ILE A 115 -22.08 7.24 -2.28
C ILE A 115 -22.75 6.01 -2.89
N LEU A 116 -23.72 5.40 -2.24
CA LEU A 116 -24.49 4.28 -2.80
C LEU A 116 -25.29 4.64 -4.06
N TRP A 117 -25.51 5.94 -4.32
CA TRP A 117 -26.20 6.43 -5.53
C TRP A 117 -25.25 6.79 -6.66
N VAL A 118 -23.94 6.82 -6.42
CA VAL A 118 -22.91 7.26 -7.37
C VAL A 118 -22.00 6.10 -7.83
N CYS A 119 -22.03 4.98 -7.15
CA CYS A 119 -21.41 3.73 -7.55
C CYS A 119 -22.43 2.77 -8.13
#